data_4577e6f1cfc438dec13edec9f842343c
#
_entry.id   4577e6f1cfc438dec13edec9f842343c
#
_cell.length_a   1.000
_cell.length_b   1.000
_cell.length_c   1.000
_cell.angle_alpha   90.00
_cell.angle_beta   90.00
_cell.angle_gamma   90.00
#
_symmetry.space_group_name_H-M   'P 1'
#
loop_
_entity.id
_entity.type
_entity.pdbx_description
1 polymer ?
#
loop_
_entity_poly.entity_id
_entity_poly.type
_entity_poly.pdbx_seq_one_letter_code
_entity_poly.pdbx_strand_id
1 'polypeptide(L)'
;MIVKNQKAEKACSFYVSDFHLEMILVPYINQKIKDGEKVIISTEKDLRETLGILISRVTLNEEDKKKILDLNWNKSDNINVENKSNVIIIGTEKFINQKNDEIENLGQENINIINCYDFEEIKGKINNIIDAYDKSLNTIGFSSIT
;
A
#
# COMPACT_ATOMS: atom_id res chain seq x y z
N MET A 1 -10.08 10.99 30.88
CA MET A 1 -10.29 10.93 29.44
C MET A 1 -9.36 9.92 28.78
N ILE A 2 -9.90 9.10 27.96
CA ILE A 2 -9.10 8.11 27.27
C ILE A 2 -8.59 8.69 25.97
N VAL A 3 -7.30 8.84 25.88
CA VAL A 3 -6.70 9.18 24.59
C VAL A 3 -6.72 7.91 23.75
N LYS A 4 -7.50 7.95 22.72
CA LYS A 4 -7.55 6.84 21.81
C LYS A 4 -6.26 6.78 21.02
N ASN A 5 -5.45 5.80 21.29
CA ASN A 5 -4.26 5.56 20.48
C ASN A 5 -4.71 5.20 19.08
N GLN A 6 -4.46 6.08 18.17
CA GLN A 6 -4.67 5.82 16.75
C GLN A 6 -3.60 4.84 16.32
N LYS A 7 -3.95 3.57 16.31
CA LYS A 7 -3.00 2.54 15.90
C LYS A 7 -2.69 2.67 14.41
N ALA A 8 -3.62 2.33 13.57
CA ALA A 8 -3.42 2.39 12.14
C ALA A 8 -4.73 2.65 11.44
N GLU A 9 -4.71 3.56 10.47
CA GLU A 9 -5.81 3.71 9.54
C GLU A 9 -5.54 2.78 8.38
N LYS A 10 -6.53 1.97 8.02
CA LYS A 10 -6.38 0.95 6.99
C LYS A 10 -7.32 1.23 5.84
N ALA A 11 -6.80 1.08 4.63
CA ALA A 11 -7.59 1.07 3.41
C ALA A 11 -7.28 -0.21 2.65
N CYS A 12 -8.20 -0.66 1.83
CA CYS A 12 -7.97 -1.81 0.95
C CYS A 12 -7.84 -1.36 -0.49
N SER A 13 -7.20 -2.19 -1.30
CA SER A 13 -7.12 -2.00 -2.72
C SER A 13 -7.20 -3.38 -3.38
N PHE A 14 -7.94 -3.47 -4.49
CA PHE A 14 -8.10 -4.71 -5.23
C PHE A 14 -7.55 -4.50 -6.64
N TYR A 15 -6.61 -5.33 -7.05
CA TYR A 15 -5.98 -5.18 -8.35
C TYR A 15 -6.15 -6.46 -9.18
N VAL A 16 -6.17 -6.30 -10.49
CA VAL A 16 -6.35 -7.41 -11.43
C VAL A 16 -5.08 -7.77 -12.19
N SER A 17 -4.06 -6.92 -12.12
CA SER A 17 -2.75 -7.17 -12.73
C SER A 17 -1.71 -6.30 -12.06
N ASP A 18 -0.43 -6.60 -12.29
CA ASP A 18 0.65 -5.80 -11.74
C ASP A 18 0.62 -4.37 -12.26
N PHE A 19 0.35 -4.17 -13.55
CA PHE A 19 0.21 -2.81 -14.08
C PHE A 19 -0.96 -2.06 -13.47
N HIS A 20 -2.10 -2.74 -13.28
CA HIS A 20 -3.25 -2.12 -12.62
C HIS A 20 -2.89 -1.68 -11.20
N LEU A 21 -2.22 -2.54 -10.45
CA LEU A 21 -1.76 -2.23 -9.10
C LEU A 21 -0.86 -0.98 -9.11
N GLU A 22 0.10 -0.94 -10.01
CA GLU A 22 1.04 0.17 -10.09
C GLU A 22 0.35 1.47 -10.50
N MET A 23 -0.66 1.40 -11.37
CA MET A 23 -1.47 2.56 -11.73
C MET A 23 -2.28 3.10 -10.54
N ILE A 24 -2.67 2.23 -9.62
CA ILE A 24 -3.32 2.63 -8.38
C ILE A 24 -2.32 3.32 -7.45
N LEU A 25 -1.15 2.73 -7.29
CA LEU A 25 -0.19 3.12 -6.27
C LEU A 25 0.67 4.33 -6.63
N VAL A 26 1.06 4.48 -7.88
CA VAL A 26 2.00 5.54 -8.28
C VAL A 26 1.48 6.93 -7.94
N PRO A 27 0.22 7.30 -8.27
CA PRO A 27 -0.29 8.63 -7.89
C PRO A 27 -0.32 8.83 -6.37
N TYR A 28 -0.71 7.82 -5.63
CA TYR A 28 -0.75 7.88 -4.18
C TYR A 28 0.66 8.09 -3.59
N ILE A 29 1.61 7.29 -4.04
CA ILE A 29 2.99 7.36 -3.56
C ILE A 29 3.61 8.72 -3.91
N ASN A 30 3.39 9.18 -5.15
CA ASN A 30 3.92 10.46 -5.60
C ASN A 30 3.42 11.60 -4.73
N GLN A 31 2.13 11.59 -4.38
CA GLN A 31 1.57 12.62 -3.51
C GLN A 31 2.18 12.58 -2.12
N LYS A 32 2.35 11.39 -1.54
CA LYS A 32 2.94 11.24 -0.21
C LYS A 32 4.39 11.71 -0.19
N ILE A 33 5.16 11.38 -1.22
CA ILE A 33 6.54 11.83 -1.32
C ILE A 33 6.60 13.37 -1.42
N LYS A 34 5.72 13.98 -2.21
CA LYS A 34 5.64 15.44 -2.33
C LYS A 34 5.29 16.09 -1.01
N ASP A 35 4.46 15.46 -0.20
CA ASP A 35 4.08 15.95 1.11
C ASP A 35 5.17 15.75 2.15
N GLY A 36 6.31 15.16 1.78
CA GLY A 36 7.41 14.89 2.68
C GLY A 36 7.17 13.71 3.62
N GLU A 37 6.20 12.86 3.32
CA GLU A 37 5.87 11.73 4.16
C GLU A 37 6.62 10.48 3.74
N LYS A 38 6.87 9.61 4.71
CA LYS A 38 7.59 8.37 4.46
C LYS A 38 6.66 7.31 3.88
N VAL A 39 7.14 6.61 2.86
CA VAL A 39 6.40 5.50 2.23
C VAL A 39 7.24 4.23 2.34
N ILE A 40 6.61 3.15 2.77
CA ILE A 40 7.24 1.84 2.93
C ILE A 40 6.45 0.84 2.12
N ILE A 41 7.14 0.06 1.30
CA ILE A 41 6.53 -1.01 0.51
C ILE A 41 6.91 -2.35 1.13
N SER A 42 5.91 -3.18 1.38
CA SER A 42 6.10 -4.57 1.80
C SER A 42 5.35 -5.45 0.80
N THR A 43 6.08 -6.11 -0.06
CA THR A 43 5.48 -6.90 -1.13
C THR A 43 5.96 -8.35 -1.10
N GLU A 44 5.03 -9.27 -1.31
CA GLU A 44 5.33 -10.70 -1.40
C GLU A 44 5.97 -11.06 -2.73
N LYS A 45 5.82 -10.21 -3.74
CA LYS A 45 6.37 -10.45 -5.08
C LYS A 45 7.22 -9.29 -5.55
N ASP A 46 8.15 -9.58 -6.46
CA ASP A 46 9.02 -8.56 -7.05
C ASP A 46 8.27 -7.77 -8.12
N LEU A 47 8.18 -6.47 -7.95
CA LEU A 47 7.47 -5.57 -8.87
C LEU A 47 8.40 -4.63 -9.63
N ARG A 48 9.71 -4.78 -9.48
CA ARG A 48 10.66 -3.83 -10.06
C ARG A 48 10.58 -3.74 -11.58
N GLU A 49 10.43 -4.86 -12.25
CA GLU A 49 10.41 -4.91 -13.71
C GLU A 49 9.20 -4.18 -14.29
N THR A 50 8.00 -4.56 -13.85
CA THR A 50 6.76 -3.96 -14.35
C THR A 50 6.65 -2.49 -13.95
N LEU A 51 7.09 -2.15 -12.75
CA LEU A 51 7.11 -0.76 -12.30
C LEU A 51 8.04 0.09 -13.16
N GLY A 52 9.23 -0.43 -13.50
CA GLY A 52 10.15 0.29 -14.36
C GLY A 52 9.56 0.61 -15.71
N ILE A 53 8.82 -0.33 -16.30
CA ILE A 53 8.14 -0.11 -17.57
C ILE A 53 7.06 0.97 -17.43
N LEU A 54 6.23 0.88 -16.39
CA LEU A 54 5.18 1.86 -16.17
C LEU A 54 5.75 3.27 -15.95
N ILE A 55 6.74 3.40 -15.10
CA ILE A 55 7.33 4.70 -14.75
C ILE A 55 7.94 5.37 -15.98
N SER A 56 8.49 4.58 -16.93
CA SER A 56 9.03 5.13 -18.17
C SER A 56 7.96 5.78 -19.04
N ARG A 57 6.69 5.45 -18.82
CA ARG A 57 5.56 5.91 -19.66
C ARG A 57 4.69 6.98 -18.99
N VAL A 58 4.87 7.23 -17.69
CA VAL A 58 4.04 8.22 -17.00
C VAL A 58 4.65 9.61 -17.12
N THR A 59 3.78 10.63 -17.01
CA THR A 59 4.19 12.03 -17.11
C THR A 59 4.56 12.56 -15.73
N LEU A 60 5.74 12.21 -15.28
CA LEU A 60 6.32 12.73 -14.04
C LEU A 60 7.71 13.27 -14.35
N ASN A 61 8.21 14.20 -13.53
CA ASN A 61 9.59 14.65 -13.69
C ASN A 61 10.56 13.55 -13.26
N GLU A 62 11.80 13.66 -13.69
CA GLU A 62 12.80 12.61 -13.44
C GLU A 62 13.13 12.44 -11.97
N GLU A 63 13.08 13.51 -11.19
CA GLU A 63 13.31 13.43 -9.75
C GLU A 63 12.23 12.63 -9.05
N ASP A 64 10.96 12.87 -9.38
CA ASP A 64 9.84 12.12 -8.80
C ASP A 64 9.89 10.65 -9.21
N LYS A 65 10.20 10.39 -10.48
CA LYS A 65 10.37 9.01 -10.96
C LYS A 65 11.44 8.27 -10.17
N LYS A 66 12.57 8.92 -9.95
CA LYS A 66 13.67 8.32 -9.20
C LYS A 66 13.26 8.00 -7.77
N LYS A 67 12.58 8.90 -7.09
CA LYS A 67 12.13 8.68 -5.73
C LYS A 67 11.19 7.48 -5.61
N ILE A 68 10.29 7.33 -6.58
CA ILE A 68 9.36 6.20 -6.60
C ILE A 68 10.13 4.89 -6.84
N LEU A 69 11.05 4.88 -7.80
CA LEU A 69 11.82 3.69 -8.13
C LEU A 69 12.79 3.29 -7.01
N ASP A 70 13.23 4.24 -6.19
CA ASP A 70 14.14 3.97 -5.07
C ASP A 70 13.46 3.29 -3.88
N LEU A 71 12.13 3.22 -3.86
CA LEU A 71 11.42 2.47 -2.84
C LEU A 71 11.67 0.97 -3.01
N ASN A 72 11.46 0.20 -1.96
CA ASN A 72 11.74 -1.23 -2.00
C ASN A 72 10.59 -2.02 -2.63
N TRP A 73 10.65 -2.16 -3.95
CA TRP A 73 9.67 -2.94 -4.73
C TRP A 73 10.04 -4.41 -4.83
N ASN A 74 11.08 -4.82 -4.14
CA ASN A 74 11.55 -6.18 -4.14
C ASN A 74 10.89 -6.97 -3.00
N LYS A 75 10.76 -8.28 -3.20
CA LYS A 75 10.29 -9.17 -2.15
C LYS A 75 11.18 -9.02 -0.92
N SER A 76 10.57 -8.79 0.25
CA SER A 76 11.30 -8.61 1.51
C SER A 76 10.50 -9.22 2.65
N ASP A 77 11.20 -9.94 3.53
CA ASP A 77 10.60 -10.56 4.70
C ASP A 77 10.55 -9.62 5.90
N ASN A 78 11.36 -8.56 5.91
CA ASN A 78 11.44 -7.64 7.02
C ASN A 78 10.72 -6.35 6.75
N ILE A 79 9.98 -5.88 7.75
CA ILE A 79 9.34 -4.57 7.69
C ILE A 79 9.86 -3.72 8.84
N ASN A 80 10.31 -2.51 8.51
CA ASN A 80 10.79 -1.54 9.49
C ASN A 80 9.94 -0.29 9.38
N VAL A 81 9.00 -0.15 10.31
CA VAL A 81 8.00 0.92 10.27
C VAL A 81 8.26 1.91 11.40
N GLU A 82 8.32 3.18 11.05
CA GLU A 82 8.43 4.28 11.99
C GLU A 82 7.09 4.97 12.17
N ASN A 83 7.00 5.84 13.18
CA ASN A 83 5.80 6.68 13.36
C ASN A 83 5.54 7.52 12.11
N LYS A 84 4.28 7.75 11.79
CA LYS A 84 3.83 8.57 10.67
C LYS A 84 4.23 8.01 9.31
N SER A 85 4.37 6.70 9.21
CA SER A 85 4.67 6.04 7.93
C SER A 85 3.41 5.69 7.17
N ASN A 86 3.55 5.68 5.85
CA ASN A 86 2.52 5.17 4.95
C ASN A 86 3.02 3.83 4.44
N VAL A 87 2.33 2.75 4.80
CA VAL A 87 2.78 1.39 4.50
C VAL A 87 1.85 0.79 3.45
N ILE A 88 2.42 0.25 2.40
CA ILE A 88 1.69 -0.44 1.35
C ILE A 88 2.08 -1.90 1.40
N ILE A 89 1.09 -2.77 1.63
CA ILE A 89 1.31 -4.22 1.76
C ILE A 89 0.66 -4.90 0.58
N ILE A 90 1.42 -5.71 -0.15
CA ILE A 90 0.98 -6.37 -1.38
C ILE A 90 1.25 -7.86 -1.29
N GLY A 91 0.21 -8.67 -1.39
CA GLY A 91 0.40 -10.12 -1.35
C GLY A 91 -0.90 -10.87 -1.15
N THR A 92 -0.77 -12.13 -0.74
CA THR A 92 -1.91 -12.96 -0.38
C THR A 92 -2.58 -12.46 0.89
N GLU A 93 -3.82 -12.87 1.12
CA GLU A 93 -4.52 -12.52 2.36
C GLU A 93 -3.71 -12.92 3.60
N LYS A 94 -3.10 -14.08 3.55
CA LYS A 94 -2.25 -14.58 4.64
C LYS A 94 -1.06 -13.66 4.88
N PHE A 95 -0.36 -13.27 3.82
CA PHE A 95 0.78 -12.37 3.90
C PHE A 95 0.35 -11.01 4.47
N ILE A 96 -0.75 -10.47 3.96
CA ILE A 96 -1.28 -9.18 4.39
C ILE A 96 -1.62 -9.20 5.88
N ASN A 97 -2.32 -10.24 6.34
CA ASN A 97 -2.68 -10.36 7.75
C ASN A 97 -1.44 -10.48 8.63
N GLN A 98 -0.45 -11.24 8.20
CA GLN A 98 0.79 -11.40 8.94
C GLN A 98 1.54 -10.07 9.08
N LYS A 99 1.63 -9.29 8.00
CA LYS A 99 2.31 -8.00 8.03
C LYS A 99 1.56 -6.97 8.86
N ASN A 100 0.24 -6.98 8.81
CA ASN A 100 -0.56 -6.12 9.66
C ASN A 100 -0.33 -6.43 11.15
N ASP A 101 -0.25 -7.69 11.52
CA ASP A 101 0.04 -8.09 12.89
C ASP A 101 1.43 -7.64 13.32
N GLU A 102 2.42 -7.77 12.46
CA GLU A 102 3.78 -7.30 12.74
C GLU A 102 3.81 -5.80 13.00
N ILE A 103 3.08 -5.01 12.20
CA ILE A 103 3.02 -3.56 12.36
C ILE A 103 2.34 -3.19 13.68
N GLU A 104 1.23 -3.85 14.01
CA GLU A 104 0.55 -3.61 15.28
C GLU A 104 1.45 -3.91 16.47
N ASN A 105 2.24 -4.97 16.40
CA ASN A 105 3.15 -5.34 17.47
C ASN A 105 4.30 -4.36 17.66
N LEU A 106 4.62 -3.55 16.65
CA LEU A 106 5.64 -2.52 16.78
C LEU A 106 5.19 -1.34 17.61
N GLY A 107 3.87 -1.16 17.79
CA GLY A 107 3.32 -0.10 18.62
C GLY A 107 3.55 1.31 18.09
N GLN A 108 3.82 1.48 16.80
CA GLN A 108 4.03 2.79 16.21
C GLN A 108 2.71 3.55 16.05
N GLU A 109 2.78 4.87 16.10
CA GLU A 109 1.62 5.74 16.01
C GLU A 109 1.45 6.38 14.64
N ASN A 110 0.21 6.71 14.28
CA ASN A 110 -0.11 7.45 13.05
C ASN A 110 0.34 6.72 11.79
N ILE A 111 0.10 5.41 11.75
CA ILE A 111 0.44 4.59 10.59
C ILE A 111 -0.76 4.53 9.65
N ASN A 112 -0.53 4.77 8.37
CA ASN A 112 -1.52 4.54 7.32
C ASN A 112 -1.14 3.28 6.58
N ILE A 113 -2.05 2.34 6.47
CA ILE A 113 -1.80 1.06 5.80
C ILE A 113 -2.75 0.93 4.63
N ILE A 114 -2.20 0.56 3.47
CA ILE A 114 -3.00 0.17 2.32
C ILE A 114 -2.71 -1.30 2.04
N ASN A 115 -3.73 -2.13 2.20
CA ASN A 115 -3.63 -3.56 1.95
C ASN A 115 -4.12 -3.85 0.54
N CYS A 116 -3.21 -4.35 -0.31
CA CYS A 116 -3.48 -4.59 -1.73
C CYS A 116 -3.67 -6.07 -1.99
N TYR A 117 -4.88 -6.43 -2.36
CA TYR A 117 -5.30 -7.81 -2.59
C TYR A 117 -5.41 -8.09 -4.09
N ASP A 118 -4.91 -9.25 -4.51
CA ASP A 118 -5.14 -9.75 -5.86
C ASP A 118 -6.61 -10.16 -5.98
N PHE A 119 -7.35 -9.53 -6.87
CA PHE A 119 -8.78 -9.77 -7.01
C PHE A 119 -9.09 -11.23 -7.30
N GLU A 120 -8.32 -11.87 -8.17
CA GLU A 120 -8.53 -13.28 -8.53
C GLU A 120 -8.40 -14.20 -7.32
N GLU A 121 -7.49 -13.89 -6.40
CA GLU A 121 -7.30 -14.72 -5.21
C GLU A 121 -8.45 -14.61 -4.24
N ILE A 122 -9.04 -13.43 -4.11
CA ILE A 122 -10.00 -13.15 -3.03
C ILE A 122 -11.43 -12.97 -3.50
N LYS A 123 -11.73 -13.16 -4.79
CA LYS A 123 -13.04 -12.81 -5.32
C LYS A 123 -14.21 -13.54 -4.64
N GLY A 124 -13.99 -14.73 -4.09
CA GLY A 124 -15.00 -15.44 -3.31
C GLY A 124 -15.17 -14.92 -1.89
N LYS A 125 -14.30 -14.05 -1.43
CA LYS A 125 -14.29 -13.51 -0.07
C LYS A 125 -14.37 -11.98 -0.03
N ILE A 126 -14.58 -11.34 -1.16
CA ILE A 126 -14.44 -9.89 -1.27
C ILE A 126 -15.34 -9.14 -0.29
N ASN A 127 -16.57 -9.61 -0.10
CA ASN A 127 -17.48 -8.95 0.85
C ASN A 127 -16.97 -9.02 2.28
N ASN A 128 -16.40 -10.14 2.67
CA ASN A 128 -15.85 -10.30 4.01
C ASN A 128 -14.64 -9.40 4.22
N ILE A 129 -13.82 -9.24 3.19
CA ILE A 129 -12.64 -8.38 3.27
C ILE A 129 -13.06 -6.91 3.33
N ILE A 130 -13.97 -6.48 2.46
CA ILE A 130 -14.45 -5.10 2.39
C ILE A 130 -15.05 -4.65 3.72
N ASP A 131 -15.76 -5.53 4.41
CA ASP A 131 -16.41 -5.19 5.68
C ASP A 131 -15.43 -4.73 6.75
N ALA A 132 -14.17 -5.05 6.63
CA ALA A 132 -13.15 -4.65 7.58
C ALA A 132 -12.59 -3.24 7.32
N TYR A 133 -13.03 -2.57 6.25
CA TYR A 133 -12.45 -1.29 5.82
C TYR A 133 -13.52 -0.22 5.63
N ASP A 134 -13.14 1.04 5.84
CA ASP A 134 -14.00 2.20 5.62
C ASP A 134 -13.80 2.81 4.24
N LYS A 135 -12.65 2.57 3.62
CA LYS A 135 -12.31 3.16 2.32
C LYS A 135 -11.43 2.23 1.50
N SER A 136 -11.48 2.43 0.20
CA SER A 136 -10.64 1.71 -0.75
C SER A 136 -9.85 2.69 -1.61
N LEU A 137 -8.68 2.26 -2.07
CA LEU A 137 -7.85 3.02 -3.01
C LEU A 137 -7.98 2.39 -4.39
N ASN A 138 -8.25 3.21 -5.40
CA ASN A 138 -8.31 2.79 -6.79
C ASN A 138 -7.59 3.80 -7.68
N THR A 139 -7.70 3.66 -9.01
CA THR A 139 -6.97 4.51 -9.96
C THR A 139 -7.36 5.98 -9.90
N ILE A 140 -8.51 6.31 -9.32
CA ILE A 140 -8.96 7.71 -9.17
C ILE A 140 -8.81 8.23 -7.74
N GLY A 141 -8.20 7.45 -6.84
CA GLY A 141 -7.97 7.85 -5.46
C GLY A 141 -8.83 7.07 -4.47
N PHE A 142 -9.01 7.64 -3.29
CA PHE A 142 -9.80 6.99 -2.24
C PHE A 142 -11.28 7.12 -2.48
N SER A 143 -12.02 6.05 -2.17
CA SER A 143 -13.47 6.02 -2.21
C SER A 143 -13.99 5.44 -0.90
N SER A 144 -15.10 5.99 -0.40
CA SER A 144 -15.77 5.46 0.78
C SER A 144 -16.48 4.15 0.43
N ILE A 145 -16.41 3.19 1.34
CA ILE A 145 -17.03 1.87 1.15
C ILE A 145 -18.48 1.85 1.65
N THR A 146 -18.82 2.73 2.56
CA THR A 146 -20.19 2.78 3.12
C THR A 146 -21.21 3.43 2.19
#